data_e2a23995fe4686ec86d8b23af3319d0c
#
_entry.id   e2a23995fe4686ec86d8b23af3319d0c
#
_cell.length_a   1.000
_cell.length_b   1.000
_cell.length_c   1.000
_cell.angle_alpha   90.00
_cell.angle_beta   90.00
_cell.angle_gamma   90.00
#
_symmetry.space_group_name_H-M   'P 1'
#
loop_
_entity.id
_entity.type
_entity.pdbx_description
1 polymer ?
#
loop_
_entity_poly.entity_id
_entity_poly.type
_entity_poly.pdbx_seq_one_letter_code
_entity_poly.pdbx_strand_id
1 'polypeptide(L)'
;TVKNTGSVSGKDIVELYYTAPYTKGGIEKSSVNLAGFVKTKELEPNESEELQVTFKLEDMASYDAKVNKAYVLEAGDYGISLRADAHNVIATETITVDNTIVYDENNKRSTDEEVATNKLDFAAGSFESLSRKDHFANYDAATAAPVNFSMPEEIKAVYENNSNYDPEKYNNDEDVMPVTGAKNHVMLEDVRGLDYDDPEWDLLMDELTVKEMNSLIARAGYQTTEIKSINKVRTVEADGPVAITNNFTEESTIGFPTEVTLSNTWNRELAYRFGQSMGKMADEMNISGWYGPAMNMHRAAFGGRNFEYYSEDPFIAGVMASDTVNGALEYGVYPMLKHFAFNDQEANSGWQLCTWVDEQTAREIYLKPFEMCVKNGKYCALMAANCQLGYMPAQACAPLLKDILRNEWGFRGWVITDWYSSKWYQDADRMIRNGADGMLASYDSDTNNVSDTTSATGVLAMRQASKDILYTVVNSRAYEPENLNPSMQNWVKGVIATDILILLL
;
A
#
# COMPACT_ATOMS: atom_id res chain seq x y z
N THR A 1 32.45 8.16 9.06
CA THR A 1 33.36 8.22 7.89
C THR A 1 33.71 6.82 7.41
N VAL A 2 33.46 6.53 6.14
CA VAL A 2 33.85 5.29 5.46
C VAL A 2 35.07 5.55 4.61
N LYS A 3 36.07 4.67 4.68
CA LYS A 3 37.30 4.77 3.88
C LYS A 3 37.52 3.47 3.11
N ASN A 4 37.76 3.59 1.80
CA ASN A 4 38.21 2.45 0.99
C ASN A 4 39.70 2.14 1.30
N THR A 5 39.95 1.05 1.99
CA THR A 5 41.29 0.55 2.30
C THR A 5 41.76 -0.53 1.32
N GLY A 6 40.93 -0.86 0.31
CA GLY A 6 41.26 -1.84 -0.72
C GLY A 6 42.12 -1.25 -1.84
N SER A 7 42.38 -2.07 -2.85
CA SER A 7 43.19 -1.71 -4.04
C SER A 7 42.36 -1.44 -5.30
N VAL A 8 41.04 -1.57 -5.21
CA VAL A 8 40.09 -1.30 -6.31
C VAL A 8 38.97 -0.37 -5.81
N SER A 9 38.38 0.39 -6.73
CA SER A 9 37.23 1.22 -6.40
C SER A 9 36.02 0.34 -6.02
N GLY A 10 35.13 0.87 -5.17
CA GLY A 10 33.93 0.15 -4.73
C GLY A 10 33.01 0.98 -3.86
N LYS A 11 31.82 0.43 -3.62
CA LYS A 11 30.82 1.00 -2.72
C LYS A 11 30.64 0.09 -1.52
N ASP A 12 30.35 0.68 -0.37
CA ASP A 12 30.02 -0.05 0.84
C ASP A 12 28.76 0.52 1.48
N ILE A 13 28.22 -0.16 2.48
CA ILE A 13 27.03 0.23 3.21
C ILE A 13 27.34 0.54 4.66
N VAL A 14 26.66 1.53 5.20
CA VAL A 14 26.62 1.83 6.63
C VAL A 14 25.27 1.42 7.15
N GLU A 15 25.26 0.46 8.08
CA GLU A 15 24.06 -0.07 8.71
C GLU A 15 24.01 0.40 10.16
N LEU A 16 22.92 1.09 10.53
CA LEU A 16 22.67 1.55 11.88
C LEU A 16 21.50 0.78 12.48
N TYR A 17 21.76 0.16 13.62
CA TYR A 17 20.76 -0.63 14.36
C TYR A 17 20.53 -0.06 15.74
N TYR A 18 19.35 -0.35 16.31
CA TYR A 18 19.09 -0.11 17.72
C TYR A 18 18.73 -1.39 18.45
N THR A 19 19.08 -1.42 19.76
CA THR A 19 18.67 -2.43 20.74
C THR A 19 17.88 -1.71 21.82
N ALA A 20 16.58 -1.98 21.88
CA ALA A 20 15.72 -1.41 22.89
C ALA A 20 15.87 -2.12 24.26
N PRO A 21 15.58 -1.46 25.39
CA PRO A 21 15.50 -2.11 26.68
C PRO A 21 14.43 -3.20 26.65
N TYR A 22 14.74 -4.37 27.23
CA TYR A 22 13.84 -5.52 27.24
C TYR A 22 13.58 -6.02 28.66
N THR A 23 12.32 -6.01 29.05
CA THR A 23 11.86 -6.56 30.33
C THR A 23 11.18 -7.90 30.09
N LYS A 24 11.65 -8.95 30.73
CA LYS A 24 11.06 -10.30 30.64
C LYS A 24 9.57 -10.28 30.99
N GLY A 25 8.73 -10.65 30.03
CA GLY A 25 7.28 -10.67 30.19
C GLY A 25 6.59 -9.30 30.01
N GLY A 26 7.36 -8.26 29.66
CA GLY A 26 6.85 -6.97 29.18
C GLY A 26 6.52 -7.00 27.70
N ILE A 27 6.63 -5.83 27.02
CA ILE A 27 6.44 -5.73 25.58
C ILE A 27 7.50 -6.59 24.87
N GLU A 28 7.08 -7.47 23.97
CA GLU A 28 8.00 -8.30 23.19
C GLU A 28 8.77 -7.43 22.21
N LYS A 29 10.06 -7.72 21.98
CA LYS A 29 10.93 -6.94 21.11
C LYS A 29 11.99 -7.81 20.46
N SER A 30 12.38 -7.47 19.24
CA SER A 30 13.57 -8.02 18.63
C SER A 30 14.83 -7.67 19.43
N SER A 31 15.87 -8.50 19.35
CA SER A 31 17.17 -8.22 19.99
C SER A 31 17.87 -7.01 19.36
N VAL A 32 17.62 -6.79 18.07
CA VAL A 32 18.17 -5.70 17.28
C VAL A 32 17.18 -5.36 16.16
N ASN A 33 17.06 -4.07 15.86
CA ASN A 33 16.24 -3.56 14.77
C ASN A 33 17.07 -2.61 13.92
N LEU A 34 16.90 -2.66 12.59
CA LEU A 34 17.50 -1.69 11.69
C LEU A 34 16.85 -0.32 11.87
N ALA A 35 17.66 0.70 12.15
CA ALA A 35 17.21 2.08 12.32
C ALA A 35 17.40 2.92 11.05
N GLY A 36 18.37 2.56 10.23
CA GLY A 36 18.67 3.24 8.99
C GLY A 36 19.89 2.68 8.30
N PHE A 37 20.04 3.01 7.04
CA PHE A 37 21.20 2.64 6.25
C PHE A 37 21.50 3.69 5.18
N VAL A 38 22.74 3.75 4.75
CA VAL A 38 23.18 4.60 3.64
C VAL A 38 24.32 3.93 2.89
N LYS A 39 24.31 4.00 1.57
CA LYS A 39 25.36 3.45 0.72
C LYS A 39 26.32 4.56 0.29
N THR A 40 27.64 4.27 0.30
CA THR A 40 28.65 5.21 -0.19
C THR A 40 28.50 5.46 -1.69
N LYS A 41 28.99 6.59 -2.17
CA LYS A 41 29.39 6.69 -3.56
C LYS A 41 30.47 5.65 -3.88
N GLU A 42 30.85 5.51 -5.13
CA GLU A 42 32.02 4.72 -5.49
C GLU A 42 33.28 5.44 -4.98
N LEU A 43 34.01 4.76 -4.09
CA LEU A 43 35.25 5.29 -3.47
C LEU A 43 36.46 4.69 -4.15
N GLU A 44 37.35 5.54 -4.62
CA GLU A 44 38.67 5.14 -5.09
C GLU A 44 39.55 4.61 -3.93
N PRO A 45 40.58 3.82 -4.21
CA PRO A 45 41.52 3.38 -3.17
C PRO A 45 42.07 4.56 -2.34
N ASN A 46 41.94 4.44 -0.99
CA ASN A 46 42.24 5.46 0.03
C ASN A 46 41.28 6.66 0.08
N GLU A 47 40.27 6.75 -0.77
CA GLU A 47 39.23 7.77 -0.66
C GLU A 47 38.35 7.52 0.55
N SER A 48 37.80 8.61 1.10
CA SER A 48 36.86 8.56 2.23
C SER A 48 35.62 9.40 1.92
N GLU A 49 34.50 8.98 2.52
CA GLU A 49 33.23 9.71 2.49
C GLU A 49 32.67 9.83 3.91
N GLU A 50 32.15 11.01 4.25
CA GLU A 50 31.39 11.22 5.47
C GLU A 50 29.90 11.05 5.16
N LEU A 51 29.23 10.17 5.92
CA LEU A 51 27.82 9.83 5.74
C LEU A 51 27.04 10.11 7.01
N GLN A 52 25.77 10.44 6.85
CA GLN A 52 24.84 10.68 7.95
C GLN A 52 23.62 9.77 7.81
N VAL A 53 23.26 9.09 8.90
CA VAL A 53 22.00 8.34 9.03
C VAL A 53 21.15 9.04 10.10
N THR A 54 19.92 9.39 9.76
CA THR A 54 18.97 10.06 10.66
C THR A 54 17.76 9.20 10.88
N PHE A 55 17.29 9.09 12.12
CA PHE A 55 16.04 8.43 12.50
C PHE A 55 15.39 9.20 13.66
N LYS A 56 14.08 9.01 13.88
CA LYS A 56 13.37 9.63 14.99
C LYS A 56 13.35 8.72 16.20
N LEU A 57 13.30 9.28 17.42
CA LEU A 57 13.14 8.49 18.64
C LEU A 57 11.85 7.69 18.62
N GLU A 58 10.76 8.25 18.11
CA GLU A 58 9.46 7.56 18.00
C GLU A 58 9.52 6.30 17.11
N ASP A 59 10.46 6.20 16.17
CA ASP A 59 10.66 5.02 15.32
C ASP A 59 11.19 3.80 16.10
N MET A 60 11.72 4.02 17.33
CA MET A 60 12.16 2.96 18.24
C MET A 60 11.06 2.48 19.19
N ALA A 61 9.84 3.04 19.12
CA ALA A 61 8.72 2.59 19.91
C ALA A 61 8.25 1.21 19.48
N SER A 62 7.84 0.39 20.44
CA SER A 62 7.20 -0.91 20.20
C SER A 62 5.70 -0.83 20.47
N TYR A 63 4.91 -1.61 19.74
CA TYR A 63 3.47 -1.62 19.94
C TYR A 63 3.07 -2.54 21.11
N ASP A 64 2.45 -1.99 22.15
CA ASP A 64 1.95 -2.74 23.28
C ASP A 64 0.46 -3.11 23.10
N ALA A 65 0.22 -4.25 22.49
CA ALA A 65 -1.14 -4.73 22.24
C ALA A 65 -1.92 -5.14 23.49
N LYS A 66 -1.24 -5.34 24.64
CA LYS A 66 -1.82 -5.98 25.82
C LYS A 66 -2.25 -4.97 26.89
N VAL A 67 -1.43 -3.98 27.18
CA VAL A 67 -1.62 -3.06 28.31
C VAL A 67 -2.04 -1.68 27.84
N ASN A 68 -1.17 -1.00 27.08
CA ASN A 68 -1.40 0.36 26.63
C ASN A 68 -2.26 0.43 25.35
N LYS A 69 -2.28 -0.64 24.55
CA LYS A 69 -2.92 -0.71 23.23
C LYS A 69 -2.50 0.47 22.33
N ALA A 70 -1.22 0.78 22.35
CA ALA A 70 -0.60 1.92 21.69
C ALA A 70 0.89 1.65 21.47
N TYR A 71 1.55 2.49 20.66
CA TYR A 71 3.00 2.49 20.60
C TYR A 71 3.59 3.06 21.89
N VAL A 72 4.66 2.43 22.39
CA VAL A 72 5.34 2.80 23.64
C VAL A 72 6.85 2.85 23.42
N LEU A 73 7.45 4.00 23.72
CA LEU A 73 8.89 4.15 23.85
C LEU A 73 9.23 4.03 25.35
N GLU A 74 9.68 2.85 25.77
CA GLU A 74 9.95 2.58 27.19
C GLU A 74 11.18 3.35 27.69
N ALA A 75 11.14 3.80 28.94
CA ALA A 75 12.31 4.37 29.61
C ALA A 75 13.43 3.34 29.71
N GLY A 76 14.68 3.80 29.53
CA GLY A 76 15.86 2.96 29.60
C GLY A 76 16.92 3.30 28.56
N ASP A 77 17.95 2.49 28.52
CA ASP A 77 19.08 2.66 27.62
C ASP A 77 18.85 1.92 26.30
N TYR A 78 18.94 2.66 25.21
CA TYR A 78 18.88 2.16 23.84
C TYR A 78 20.31 2.12 23.28
N GLY A 79 20.79 0.93 22.98
CA GLY A 79 22.07 0.77 22.30
C GLY A 79 21.94 1.08 20.80
N ILE A 80 22.59 2.14 20.35
CA ILE A 80 22.66 2.51 18.92
C ILE A 80 23.97 1.98 18.38
N SER A 81 23.92 1.03 17.46
CA SER A 81 25.10 0.32 16.98
C SER A 81 25.31 0.43 15.48
N LEU A 82 26.54 0.78 15.12
CA LEU A 82 27.07 0.61 13.78
C LEU A 82 27.45 -0.86 13.63
N ARG A 83 26.98 -1.50 12.58
CA ARG A 83 27.20 -2.94 12.37
C ARG A 83 27.64 -3.24 10.95
N ALA A 84 28.34 -4.37 10.79
CA ALA A 84 28.66 -4.93 9.49
C ALA A 84 27.52 -5.81 8.93
N ASP A 85 26.67 -6.28 9.80
CA ASP A 85 25.42 -7.04 9.56
C ASP A 85 24.65 -7.11 10.88
N ALA A 86 23.48 -7.74 10.89
CA ALA A 86 22.61 -7.87 12.08
C ALA A 86 23.29 -8.48 13.33
N HIS A 87 24.42 -9.19 13.17
CA HIS A 87 25.12 -9.90 14.25
C HIS A 87 26.44 -9.25 14.65
N ASN A 88 27.15 -8.60 13.72
CA ASN A 88 28.53 -8.16 13.90
C ASN A 88 28.62 -6.65 14.20
N VAL A 89 28.79 -6.32 15.49
CA VAL A 89 28.88 -4.95 15.98
C VAL A 89 30.25 -4.37 15.70
N ILE A 90 30.33 -3.16 15.13
CA ILE A 90 31.55 -2.38 14.92
C ILE A 90 31.74 -1.38 16.07
N ALA A 91 30.67 -0.65 16.41
CA ALA A 91 30.66 0.35 17.49
C ALA A 91 29.25 0.49 18.06
N THR A 92 29.15 0.91 19.32
CA THR A 92 27.87 1.17 19.98
C THR A 92 27.96 2.43 20.82
N GLU A 93 26.93 3.27 20.72
CA GLU A 93 26.67 4.41 21.59
C GLU A 93 25.30 4.18 22.28
N THR A 94 25.05 4.90 23.37
CA THR A 94 23.82 4.76 24.13
C THR A 94 23.00 6.04 24.10
N ILE A 95 21.72 5.91 23.82
CA ILE A 95 20.71 6.96 24.02
C ILE A 95 19.87 6.54 25.22
N THR A 96 19.79 7.38 26.25
CA THR A 96 18.92 7.14 27.41
C THR A 96 17.60 7.88 27.23
N VAL A 97 16.50 7.14 27.37
CA VAL A 97 15.15 7.67 27.43
C VAL A 97 14.75 7.74 28.91
N ASP A 98 14.65 8.94 29.45
CA ASP A 98 14.44 9.14 30.90
C ASP A 98 13.07 8.68 31.38
N ASN A 99 12.02 8.86 30.56
CA ASN A 99 10.66 8.54 30.90
C ASN A 99 9.98 7.74 29.78
N THR A 100 9.18 6.76 30.14
CA THR A 100 8.33 6.05 29.19
C THR A 100 7.35 7.02 28.51
N ILE A 101 7.30 6.98 27.19
CA ILE A 101 6.37 7.75 26.37
C ILE A 101 5.35 6.79 25.79
N VAL A 102 4.08 7.00 26.11
CA VAL A 102 2.95 6.31 25.48
C VAL A 102 2.39 7.25 24.41
N TYR A 103 2.28 6.73 23.18
CA TYR A 103 1.71 7.50 22.08
C TYR A 103 0.19 7.29 22.04
N ASP A 104 -0.51 8.12 22.81
CA ASP A 104 -1.96 8.10 23.03
C ASP A 104 -2.66 9.34 22.42
N GLU A 105 -3.93 9.53 22.73
CA GLU A 105 -4.76 10.65 22.25
C GLU A 105 -4.15 12.04 22.53
N ASN A 106 -3.33 12.17 23.56
CA ASN A 106 -2.69 13.43 23.94
C ASN A 106 -1.31 13.61 23.30
N ASN A 107 -0.73 12.55 22.80
CA ASN A 107 0.64 12.52 22.28
C ASN A 107 0.80 11.45 21.20
N LYS A 108 0.11 11.57 20.07
CA LYS A 108 0.23 10.62 18.96
C LYS A 108 1.60 10.72 18.29
N ARG A 109 2.04 9.66 17.60
CA ARG A 109 3.26 9.72 16.77
C ARG A 109 3.11 10.82 15.72
N SER A 110 4.21 11.46 15.37
CA SER A 110 4.21 12.65 14.52
C SER A 110 3.63 12.43 13.11
N THR A 111 3.56 11.19 12.67
CA THR A 111 3.09 10.79 11.33
C THR A 111 1.70 10.15 11.32
N ASP A 112 1.04 10.02 12.49
CA ASP A 112 -0.31 9.46 12.59
C ASP A 112 -1.35 10.58 12.50
N GLU A 113 -2.41 10.37 11.71
CA GLU A 113 -3.56 11.28 11.69
C GLU A 113 -4.47 11.03 12.90
N GLU A 114 -4.74 9.77 13.21
CA GLU A 114 -5.36 9.34 14.45
C GLU A 114 -4.40 8.45 15.24
N VAL A 115 -4.64 8.34 16.56
CA VAL A 115 -3.80 7.50 17.43
C VAL A 115 -3.96 6.02 17.08
N ALA A 116 -2.84 5.30 17.03
CA ALA A 116 -2.84 3.86 16.81
C ALA A 116 -3.43 3.12 18.04
N THR A 117 -4.48 2.35 17.83
CA THR A 117 -5.11 1.50 18.85
C THR A 117 -5.36 0.09 18.32
N ASN A 118 -5.66 -0.89 19.19
CA ASN A 118 -6.00 -2.24 18.72
C ASN A 118 -7.20 -2.22 17.77
N LYS A 119 -7.02 -2.75 16.58
CA LYS A 119 -8.06 -2.86 15.55
C LYS A 119 -8.20 -4.31 15.03
N LEU A 120 -7.21 -5.17 15.30
CA LEU A 120 -7.10 -6.50 14.71
C LEU A 120 -7.28 -7.64 15.73
N ASP A 121 -7.84 -7.37 16.90
CA ASP A 121 -8.07 -8.39 17.95
C ASP A 121 -8.85 -9.60 17.43
N PHE A 122 -9.73 -9.43 16.43
CA PHE A 122 -10.49 -10.50 15.78
C PHE A 122 -9.60 -11.47 14.99
N ALA A 123 -8.40 -11.05 14.60
CA ALA A 123 -7.43 -11.84 13.84
C ALA A 123 -6.32 -12.44 14.71
N ALA A 124 -6.36 -12.23 16.02
CA ALA A 124 -5.28 -12.66 16.92
C ALA A 124 -5.08 -14.18 16.99
N GLY A 125 -6.11 -14.98 16.70
CA GLY A 125 -6.01 -16.44 16.71
C GLY A 125 -5.68 -17.03 18.08
N SER A 126 -5.38 -18.33 18.10
CA SER A 126 -5.03 -19.08 19.33
C SER A 126 -3.62 -19.69 19.27
N PHE A 127 -2.72 -19.09 18.52
CA PHE A 127 -1.34 -19.53 18.42
C PHE A 127 -0.45 -18.85 19.48
N GLU A 128 0.68 -19.46 19.79
CA GLU A 128 1.72 -18.92 20.64
C GLU A 128 2.76 -18.18 19.80
N SER A 129 2.91 -16.87 20.02
CA SER A 129 3.95 -16.09 19.34
C SER A 129 5.34 -16.42 19.88
N LEU A 130 6.35 -16.42 19.03
CA LEU A 130 7.75 -16.57 19.43
C LEU A 130 8.14 -15.46 20.42
N SER A 131 8.80 -15.82 21.50
CA SER A 131 9.18 -14.88 22.56
C SER A 131 10.65 -15.01 22.95
N ARG A 132 11.31 -13.86 23.18
CA ARG A 132 12.66 -13.79 23.77
C ARG A 132 12.68 -14.21 25.24
N LYS A 133 11.54 -14.26 25.88
CA LYS A 133 11.40 -14.73 27.25
C LYS A 133 12.03 -16.12 27.38
N ASP A 134 12.85 -16.32 28.40
CA ASP A 134 13.53 -17.58 28.66
C ASP A 134 14.40 -18.08 27.49
N HIS A 135 15.05 -17.15 26.76
CA HIS A 135 15.95 -17.44 25.64
C HIS A 135 15.29 -18.28 24.54
N PHE A 136 14.08 -17.87 24.10
CA PHE A 136 13.30 -18.56 23.06
C PHE A 136 12.92 -20.01 23.44
N ALA A 137 12.70 -20.30 24.73
CA ALA A 137 12.31 -21.65 25.18
C ALA A 137 11.01 -22.17 24.55
N ASN A 138 10.17 -21.28 24.00
CA ASN A 138 8.95 -21.64 23.29
C ASN A 138 9.15 -21.84 21.78
N TYR A 139 10.38 -21.88 21.28
CA TYR A 139 10.65 -21.98 19.84
C TYR A 139 9.91 -23.14 19.17
N ASP A 140 9.99 -24.34 19.72
CA ASP A 140 9.35 -25.51 19.15
C ASP A 140 7.84 -25.40 19.11
N ALA A 141 7.23 -24.82 20.15
CA ALA A 141 5.78 -24.59 20.21
C ALA A 141 5.33 -23.50 19.22
N ALA A 142 6.06 -22.38 19.16
CA ALA A 142 5.75 -21.25 18.30
C ALA A 142 5.94 -21.54 16.81
N THR A 143 6.82 -22.49 16.47
CA THR A 143 7.13 -22.88 15.08
C THR A 143 6.51 -24.22 14.66
N ALA A 144 5.77 -24.90 15.57
CA ALA A 144 5.12 -26.16 15.27
C ALA A 144 4.09 -26.01 14.15
N ALA A 145 4.11 -26.96 13.22
CA ALA A 145 3.07 -27.02 12.18
C ALA A 145 1.68 -27.26 12.81
N PRO A 146 0.63 -26.63 12.34
CA PRO A 146 -0.73 -26.93 12.78
C PRO A 146 -1.08 -28.40 12.56
N VAL A 147 -1.67 -29.04 13.55
CA VAL A 147 -2.12 -30.42 13.48
C VAL A 147 -3.58 -30.57 13.04
N ASN A 148 -4.33 -29.48 13.08
CA ASN A 148 -5.73 -29.41 12.67
C ASN A 148 -5.94 -28.10 11.86
N PHE A 149 -6.43 -28.28 10.63
CA PHE A 149 -6.74 -27.17 9.72
C PHE A 149 -8.25 -26.89 9.64
N SER A 150 -9.07 -27.52 10.48
CA SER A 150 -10.50 -27.23 10.56
C SER A 150 -10.73 -25.91 11.26
N MET A 151 -11.61 -25.10 10.68
CA MET A 151 -12.03 -23.84 11.31
C MET A 151 -12.77 -24.15 12.63
N PRO A 152 -12.42 -23.49 13.76
CA PRO A 152 -13.15 -23.63 15.01
C PRO A 152 -14.64 -23.25 14.87
N GLU A 153 -15.52 -23.88 15.65
CA GLU A 153 -16.98 -23.65 15.54
C GLU A 153 -17.37 -22.20 15.89
N GLU A 154 -16.68 -21.57 16.83
CA GLU A 154 -16.87 -20.15 17.16
C GLU A 154 -16.51 -19.22 16.01
N ILE A 155 -15.49 -19.56 15.22
CA ILE A 155 -15.15 -18.80 14.01
C ILE A 155 -16.12 -19.07 12.87
N LYS A 156 -16.57 -20.32 12.69
CA LYS A 156 -17.62 -20.64 11.70
C LYS A 156 -18.89 -19.85 11.95
N ALA A 157 -19.23 -19.61 13.23
CA ALA A 157 -20.45 -18.88 13.60
C ALA A 157 -20.41 -17.40 13.17
N VAL A 158 -19.21 -16.79 13.06
CA VAL A 158 -19.03 -15.38 12.66
C VAL A 158 -18.47 -15.22 11.24
N TYR A 159 -18.07 -16.33 10.61
CA TYR A 159 -17.53 -16.29 9.25
C TYR A 159 -18.62 -15.97 8.25
N GLU A 160 -18.49 -14.83 7.59
CA GLU A 160 -19.36 -14.46 6.49
C GLU A 160 -18.65 -14.68 5.14
N ASN A 161 -19.26 -15.53 4.35
CA ASN A 161 -18.88 -15.69 2.96
C ASN A 161 -19.43 -14.50 2.15
N ASN A 162 -18.62 -13.90 1.28
CA ASN A 162 -19.06 -12.81 0.41
C ASN A 162 -20.26 -13.18 -0.48
N SER A 163 -20.38 -14.46 -0.89
CA SER A 163 -21.51 -14.92 -1.70
C SER A 163 -22.87 -14.87 -1.00
N ASN A 164 -22.87 -14.77 0.33
CA ASN A 164 -24.07 -14.66 1.15
C ASN A 164 -24.29 -13.24 1.70
N TYR A 165 -23.47 -12.29 1.27
CA TYR A 165 -23.61 -10.91 1.69
C TYR A 165 -24.94 -10.33 1.20
N ASP A 166 -25.69 -9.77 2.11
CA ASP A 166 -26.99 -9.13 1.87
C ASP A 166 -26.88 -7.67 2.32
N PRO A 167 -26.74 -6.73 1.38
CA PRO A 167 -26.51 -5.32 1.72
C PRO A 167 -27.64 -4.70 2.53
N GLU A 168 -28.88 -5.17 2.40
CA GLU A 168 -30.04 -4.62 3.13
C GLU A 168 -29.88 -4.73 4.64
N LYS A 169 -29.18 -5.77 5.12
CA LYS A 169 -28.93 -5.97 6.57
C LYS A 169 -27.95 -4.96 7.18
N TYR A 170 -27.22 -4.25 6.35
CA TYR A 170 -26.17 -3.31 6.75
C TYR A 170 -26.54 -1.86 6.39
N ASN A 171 -27.79 -1.61 6.01
CA ASN A 171 -28.27 -0.25 5.78
C ASN A 171 -28.49 0.45 7.13
N ASN A 172 -28.10 1.73 7.17
CA ASN A 172 -28.33 2.59 8.31
C ASN A 172 -29.52 3.49 8.03
N ASP A 173 -30.59 3.36 8.83
CA ASP A 173 -31.82 4.13 8.68
C ASP A 173 -31.65 5.64 8.91
N GLU A 174 -30.51 6.06 9.53
CA GLU A 174 -30.18 7.46 9.76
C GLU A 174 -29.48 8.10 8.56
N ASP A 175 -29.02 7.32 7.59
CA ASP A 175 -28.34 7.83 6.40
C ASP A 175 -29.30 8.64 5.55
N VAL A 176 -28.81 9.78 5.06
CA VAL A 176 -29.58 10.66 4.18
C VAL A 176 -29.10 10.48 2.74
N MET A 177 -30.07 10.28 1.83
CA MET A 177 -29.76 10.13 0.41
C MET A 177 -28.97 11.35 -0.11
N PRO A 178 -27.76 11.15 -0.65
CA PRO A 178 -26.99 12.26 -1.19
C PRO A 178 -27.57 12.75 -2.52
N VAL A 179 -27.23 13.97 -2.89
CA VAL A 179 -27.56 14.52 -4.21
C VAL A 179 -26.81 13.76 -5.28
N THR A 180 -27.47 13.46 -6.39
CA THR A 180 -26.88 12.82 -7.57
C THR A 180 -27.46 13.41 -8.85
N GLY A 181 -26.64 13.51 -9.91
CA GLY A 181 -27.07 14.02 -11.21
C GLY A 181 -27.36 15.54 -11.23
N ALA A 182 -26.79 16.30 -10.31
CA ALA A 182 -26.85 17.77 -10.29
C ALA A 182 -26.18 18.36 -11.55
N LYS A 183 -26.31 19.66 -11.71
CA LYS A 183 -25.65 20.42 -12.79
C LYS A 183 -24.94 21.63 -12.20
N ASN A 184 -23.92 21.36 -11.41
CA ASN A 184 -23.08 22.39 -10.79
C ASN A 184 -22.03 22.92 -11.77
N HIS A 185 -21.81 22.17 -12.88
CA HIS A 185 -20.81 22.47 -13.92
C HIS A 185 -19.36 22.45 -13.40
N VAL A 186 -19.07 21.59 -12.42
CA VAL A 186 -17.71 21.32 -11.94
C VAL A 186 -17.15 20.14 -12.71
N MET A 187 -16.02 20.35 -13.36
CA MET A 187 -15.32 19.30 -14.10
C MET A 187 -14.21 18.68 -13.25
N LEU A 188 -13.81 17.46 -13.56
CA LEU A 188 -12.83 16.76 -12.73
C LEU A 188 -11.46 17.48 -12.71
N GLU A 189 -11.07 18.14 -13.80
CA GLU A 189 -9.86 18.96 -13.84
C GLU A 189 -9.89 20.18 -12.91
N ASP A 190 -11.06 20.68 -12.55
CA ASP A 190 -11.20 21.86 -11.66
C ASP A 190 -10.79 21.56 -10.22
N VAL A 191 -10.91 20.29 -9.81
CA VAL A 191 -10.52 19.82 -8.46
C VAL A 191 -9.10 19.27 -8.37
N ARG A 192 -8.34 19.31 -9.47
CA ARG A 192 -6.95 18.83 -9.47
C ARG A 192 -6.08 19.64 -8.51
N GLY A 193 -5.36 18.93 -7.64
CA GLY A 193 -4.45 19.52 -6.66
C GLY A 193 -5.13 20.16 -5.44
N LEU A 194 -6.48 20.17 -5.40
CA LEU A 194 -7.19 20.55 -4.18
C LEU A 194 -7.04 19.48 -3.11
N ASP A 195 -7.13 19.91 -1.84
CA ASP A 195 -7.16 18.99 -0.73
C ASP A 195 -8.38 18.04 -0.84
N TYR A 196 -8.23 16.83 -0.32
CA TYR A 196 -9.29 15.83 -0.40
C TYR A 196 -10.62 16.28 0.20
N ASP A 197 -10.57 17.09 1.28
CA ASP A 197 -11.74 17.60 2.00
C ASP A 197 -12.17 18.99 1.53
N ASP A 198 -11.66 19.49 0.38
CA ASP A 198 -12.09 20.74 -0.20
C ASP A 198 -13.58 20.66 -0.61
N PRO A 199 -14.42 21.66 -0.28
CA PRO A 199 -15.85 21.66 -0.60
C PRO A 199 -16.20 21.52 -2.09
N GLU A 200 -15.29 21.87 -3.00
CA GLU A 200 -15.49 21.72 -4.44
C GLU A 200 -15.68 20.26 -4.85
N TRP A 201 -15.07 19.32 -4.09
CA TRP A 201 -15.31 17.89 -4.28
C TRP A 201 -16.78 17.50 -4.08
N ASP A 202 -17.49 18.11 -3.12
CA ASP A 202 -18.90 17.79 -2.90
C ASP A 202 -19.75 18.23 -4.08
N LEU A 203 -19.47 19.41 -4.66
CA LEU A 203 -20.16 19.90 -5.84
C LEU A 203 -19.92 19.00 -7.06
N LEU A 204 -18.68 18.52 -7.26
CA LEU A 204 -18.35 17.56 -8.30
C LEU A 204 -19.08 16.23 -8.10
N MET A 205 -19.05 15.69 -6.88
CA MET A 205 -19.67 14.41 -6.57
C MET A 205 -21.20 14.44 -6.71
N ASP A 206 -21.83 15.57 -6.52
CA ASP A 206 -23.27 15.76 -6.74
C ASP A 206 -23.67 15.64 -8.23
N GLU A 207 -22.76 15.86 -9.16
CA GLU A 207 -23.02 15.71 -10.61
C GLU A 207 -23.10 14.25 -11.05
N LEU A 208 -22.41 13.34 -10.33
CA LEU A 208 -22.42 11.94 -10.69
C LEU A 208 -23.80 11.30 -10.51
N THR A 209 -24.22 10.56 -11.50
CA THR A 209 -25.37 9.67 -11.38
C THR A 209 -24.98 8.35 -10.72
N VAL A 210 -25.94 7.69 -10.07
CA VAL A 210 -25.74 6.34 -9.49
C VAL A 210 -25.19 5.35 -10.53
N LYS A 211 -25.64 5.46 -11.79
CA LYS A 211 -25.16 4.62 -12.89
C LYS A 211 -23.68 4.86 -13.22
N GLU A 212 -23.25 6.11 -13.23
CA GLU A 212 -21.84 6.47 -13.49
C GLU A 212 -20.94 5.98 -12.37
N MET A 213 -21.34 6.18 -11.11
CA MET A 213 -20.62 5.66 -9.93
C MET A 213 -20.51 4.13 -9.99
N ASN A 214 -21.62 3.42 -10.27
CA ASN A 214 -21.58 1.96 -10.38
C ASN A 214 -20.63 1.50 -11.50
N SER A 215 -20.68 2.15 -12.68
CA SER A 215 -19.78 1.82 -13.77
C SER A 215 -18.30 2.05 -13.44
N LEU A 216 -17.99 3.11 -12.71
CA LEU A 216 -16.63 3.42 -12.26
C LEU A 216 -16.11 2.35 -11.30
N ILE A 217 -16.93 1.92 -10.35
CA ILE A 217 -16.62 0.92 -9.34
C ILE A 217 -16.47 -0.47 -9.97
N ALA A 218 -17.43 -0.87 -10.79
CA ALA A 218 -17.55 -2.24 -11.30
C ALA A 218 -16.49 -2.59 -12.36
N ARG A 219 -15.96 -1.60 -13.08
CA ARG A 219 -15.08 -1.79 -14.25
C ARG A 219 -13.70 -1.19 -14.04
N ALA A 220 -13.13 -1.41 -12.89
CA ALA A 220 -11.82 -0.89 -12.55
C ALA A 220 -10.65 -1.83 -12.93
N GLY A 221 -10.88 -2.80 -13.81
CA GLY A 221 -9.86 -3.74 -14.24
C GLY A 221 -9.02 -3.20 -15.39
N TYR A 222 -7.75 -2.90 -15.12
CA TYR A 222 -6.78 -2.35 -16.05
C TYR A 222 -7.17 -1.01 -16.67
N GLN A 223 -8.21 -0.37 -16.16
CA GLN A 223 -8.73 0.91 -16.64
C GLN A 223 -9.64 1.55 -15.61
N THR A 224 -9.86 2.87 -15.76
CA THR A 224 -11.05 3.53 -15.19
C THR A 224 -11.93 4.06 -16.31
N THR A 225 -13.24 3.92 -16.17
CA THR A 225 -14.20 4.31 -17.22
C THR A 225 -14.23 5.80 -17.46
N GLU A 226 -14.52 6.22 -18.71
CA GLU A 226 -14.84 7.62 -19.03
C GLU A 226 -16.18 8.03 -18.39
N ILE A 227 -16.27 9.27 -17.86
CA ILE A 227 -17.52 9.88 -17.37
C ILE A 227 -17.65 11.26 -17.97
N LYS A 228 -18.55 11.39 -18.94
CA LYS A 228 -18.69 12.62 -19.73
C LYS A 228 -19.30 13.79 -18.96
N SER A 229 -20.15 13.51 -17.97
CA SER A 229 -20.80 14.54 -17.15
C SER A 229 -19.82 15.43 -16.42
N ILE A 230 -18.65 14.91 -16.02
CA ILE A 230 -17.61 15.61 -15.30
C ILE A 230 -16.28 15.67 -16.06
N ASN A 231 -16.28 15.48 -17.35
CA ASN A 231 -15.08 15.43 -18.22
C ASN A 231 -13.99 14.45 -17.72
N LYS A 232 -14.41 13.33 -17.10
CA LYS A 232 -13.44 12.30 -16.69
C LYS A 232 -13.00 11.48 -17.90
N VAL A 233 -11.71 11.54 -18.21
CA VAL A 233 -11.11 10.72 -19.27
C VAL A 233 -10.96 9.27 -18.81
N ARG A 234 -10.95 8.33 -19.76
CA ARG A 234 -10.55 6.95 -19.48
C ARG A 234 -9.06 6.90 -19.15
N THR A 235 -8.69 6.19 -18.10
CA THR A 235 -7.29 5.84 -17.81
C THR A 235 -7.00 4.38 -18.14
N VAL A 236 -5.73 4.05 -18.27
CA VAL A 236 -5.23 2.67 -18.41
C VAL A 236 -4.29 2.42 -17.26
N GLU A 237 -4.45 1.28 -16.63
CA GLU A 237 -3.56 0.74 -15.61
C GLU A 237 -2.91 -0.54 -16.14
N ALA A 238 -1.71 -0.85 -15.68
CA ALA A 238 -0.96 -2.00 -16.14
C ALA A 238 -0.34 -2.79 -15.01
N ASP A 239 -0.27 -4.10 -15.20
CA ASP A 239 0.38 -5.01 -14.29
C ASP A 239 1.87 -5.20 -14.63
N GLY A 240 2.58 -5.76 -13.68
CA GLY A 240 3.97 -6.19 -13.78
C GLY A 240 4.86 -5.62 -12.68
N PRO A 241 5.47 -6.48 -11.84
CA PRO A 241 6.32 -6.02 -10.73
C PRO A 241 7.62 -5.37 -11.24
N VAL A 242 8.23 -5.91 -12.29
CA VAL A 242 9.53 -5.46 -12.82
C VAL A 242 9.49 -5.13 -14.31
N ALA A 243 8.33 -5.17 -14.93
CA ALA A 243 8.05 -4.81 -16.31
C ALA A 243 6.61 -4.33 -16.39
N ILE A 244 6.24 -3.68 -17.48
CA ILE A 244 4.86 -3.26 -17.72
C ILE A 244 4.31 -4.02 -18.91
N THR A 245 3.10 -4.56 -18.77
CA THR A 245 2.34 -5.16 -19.85
C THR A 245 0.99 -4.47 -19.97
N ASN A 246 0.75 -3.84 -21.11
CA ASN A 246 -0.55 -3.23 -21.39
C ASN A 246 -1.53 -4.29 -21.90
N ASN A 247 -2.54 -4.60 -21.11
CA ASN A 247 -3.51 -5.66 -21.44
C ASN A 247 -4.43 -5.36 -22.63
N PHE A 248 -4.45 -4.12 -23.11
CA PHE A 248 -5.29 -3.71 -24.26
C PHE A 248 -4.52 -3.68 -25.58
N THR A 249 -3.22 -3.33 -25.54
CA THR A 249 -2.37 -3.25 -26.74
C THR A 249 -1.44 -4.46 -26.88
N GLU A 250 -1.33 -5.29 -25.83
CA GLU A 250 -0.39 -6.42 -25.72
C GLU A 250 1.10 -6.00 -25.81
N GLU A 251 1.38 -4.69 -25.69
CA GLU A 251 2.73 -4.18 -25.60
C GLU A 251 3.32 -4.46 -24.25
N SER A 252 4.60 -4.85 -24.25
CA SER A 252 5.35 -5.14 -23.01
C SER A 252 6.71 -4.44 -23.05
N THR A 253 7.18 -4.04 -21.88
CA THR A 253 8.53 -3.47 -21.72
C THR A 253 9.57 -4.57 -21.46
N ILE A 254 10.85 -4.18 -21.44
CA ILE A 254 11.90 -5.04 -20.89
C ILE A 254 11.67 -5.23 -19.38
N GLY A 255 12.12 -6.39 -18.86
CA GLY A 255 12.11 -6.67 -17.42
C GLY A 255 13.38 -6.20 -16.74
N PHE A 256 13.21 -5.62 -15.54
CA PHE A 256 14.31 -5.31 -14.62
C PHE A 256 14.62 -6.51 -13.71
N PRO A 257 15.74 -6.49 -12.97
CA PRO A 257 15.92 -7.40 -11.84
C PRO A 257 14.77 -7.27 -10.83
N THR A 258 14.45 -8.38 -10.18
CA THR A 258 13.33 -8.45 -9.22
C THR A 258 13.54 -7.57 -7.99
N GLU A 259 12.47 -7.22 -7.28
CA GLU A 259 12.50 -6.36 -6.10
C GLU A 259 13.38 -6.93 -4.99
N VAL A 260 13.41 -8.25 -4.80
CA VAL A 260 14.33 -8.89 -3.84
C VAL A 260 15.80 -8.64 -4.25
N THR A 261 16.11 -8.70 -5.55
CA THR A 261 17.46 -8.40 -6.04
C THR A 261 17.81 -6.92 -5.84
N LEU A 262 16.87 -6.03 -6.14
CA LEU A 262 17.00 -4.59 -5.93
C LEU A 262 17.25 -4.28 -4.44
N SER A 263 16.46 -4.86 -3.55
CA SER A 263 16.57 -4.68 -2.11
C SER A 263 17.95 -5.12 -1.57
N ASN A 264 18.46 -6.26 -2.04
CA ASN A 264 19.78 -6.76 -1.67
C ASN A 264 20.94 -5.85 -2.08
N THR A 265 20.71 -4.85 -2.93
CA THR A 265 21.71 -3.82 -3.23
C THR A 265 21.88 -2.80 -2.10
N TRP A 266 20.92 -2.67 -1.19
CA TRP A 266 20.86 -1.64 -0.16
C TRP A 266 21.05 -0.22 -0.73
N ASN A 267 20.60 0.00 -1.97
CA ASN A 267 20.84 1.23 -2.71
C ASN A 267 19.53 1.97 -2.98
N ARG A 268 19.21 2.91 -2.12
CA ARG A 268 18.00 3.74 -2.19
C ARG A 268 17.91 4.52 -3.52
N GLU A 269 19.03 5.08 -4.00
CA GLU A 269 19.07 5.78 -5.29
C GLU A 269 18.68 4.84 -6.45
N LEU A 270 19.13 3.57 -6.39
CA LEU A 270 18.79 2.58 -7.41
C LEU A 270 17.31 2.23 -7.37
N ALA A 271 16.71 2.10 -6.18
CA ALA A 271 15.28 1.89 -6.02
C ALA A 271 14.46 3.06 -6.59
N TYR A 272 14.88 4.28 -6.29
CA TYR A 272 14.26 5.48 -6.86
C TYR A 272 14.36 5.51 -8.39
N ARG A 273 15.53 5.24 -8.96
CA ARG A 273 15.73 5.15 -10.42
C ARG A 273 14.96 4.02 -11.07
N PHE A 274 14.78 2.90 -10.38
CA PHE A 274 13.91 1.84 -10.84
C PHE A 274 12.46 2.35 -10.94
N GLY A 275 11.96 3.02 -9.90
CA GLY A 275 10.65 3.66 -9.93
C GLY A 275 10.52 4.68 -11.07
N GLN A 276 11.52 5.55 -11.26
CA GLN A 276 11.55 6.49 -12.41
C GLN A 276 11.47 5.76 -13.75
N SER A 277 12.17 4.62 -13.89
CA SER A 277 12.15 3.85 -15.13
C SER A 277 10.77 3.23 -15.38
N MET A 278 10.14 2.69 -14.33
CA MET A 278 8.77 2.18 -14.42
C MET A 278 7.78 3.28 -14.78
N GLY A 279 7.85 4.43 -14.10
CA GLY A 279 7.01 5.60 -14.38
C GLY A 279 7.18 6.12 -15.81
N LYS A 280 8.44 6.23 -16.29
CA LYS A 280 8.74 6.66 -17.64
C LYS A 280 8.17 5.70 -18.69
N MET A 281 8.37 4.39 -18.54
CA MET A 281 7.83 3.40 -19.47
C MET A 281 6.30 3.42 -19.48
N ALA A 282 5.66 3.56 -18.31
CA ALA A 282 4.22 3.71 -18.22
C ALA A 282 3.72 4.97 -18.94
N ASP A 283 4.41 6.10 -18.76
CA ASP A 283 4.07 7.35 -19.44
C ASP A 283 4.20 7.21 -20.96
N GLU A 284 5.28 6.64 -21.48
CA GLU A 284 5.49 6.39 -22.91
C GLU A 284 4.44 5.45 -23.52
N MET A 285 3.87 4.53 -22.73
CA MET A 285 2.79 3.61 -23.11
C MET A 285 1.38 4.16 -22.87
N ASN A 286 1.26 5.42 -22.46
CA ASN A 286 -0.01 6.08 -22.08
C ASN A 286 -0.75 5.34 -20.94
N ILE A 287 -0.01 4.83 -19.97
CA ILE A 287 -0.50 4.16 -18.77
C ILE A 287 -0.46 5.14 -17.61
N SER A 288 -1.54 5.27 -16.85
CA SER A 288 -1.67 6.21 -15.75
C SER A 288 -1.46 5.58 -14.37
N GLY A 289 -1.66 4.26 -14.26
CA GLY A 289 -1.47 3.52 -13.02
C GLY A 289 -0.64 2.26 -13.23
N TRP A 290 0.18 1.93 -12.24
CA TRP A 290 1.01 0.74 -12.22
C TRP A 290 0.63 -0.16 -11.03
N TYR A 291 0.24 -1.41 -11.31
CA TYR A 291 -0.05 -2.41 -10.28
C TYR A 291 1.25 -2.93 -9.64
N GLY A 292 1.86 -2.08 -8.86
CA GLY A 292 3.13 -2.24 -8.17
C GLY A 292 3.53 -0.97 -7.42
N PRO A 293 4.62 -1.05 -6.62
CA PRO A 293 5.38 -2.24 -6.31
C PRO A 293 4.66 -3.18 -5.34
N ALA A 294 5.09 -4.46 -5.32
CA ALA A 294 4.63 -5.43 -4.33
C ALA A 294 5.58 -5.43 -3.12
N MET A 295 5.03 -5.49 -1.89
CA MET A 295 5.85 -5.28 -0.69
C MET A 295 5.44 -6.12 0.53
N ASN A 296 4.81 -7.27 0.31
CA ASN A 296 4.55 -8.22 1.39
C ASN A 296 5.86 -8.79 1.93
N MET A 297 5.79 -9.46 3.08
CA MET A 297 6.98 -9.93 3.77
C MET A 297 7.43 -11.31 3.29
N HIS A 298 8.74 -11.55 3.24
CA HIS A 298 9.30 -12.89 3.10
C HIS A 298 9.15 -13.66 4.40
N ARG A 299 7.94 -14.12 4.72
CA ARG A 299 7.68 -14.89 5.94
C ARG A 299 8.34 -16.26 5.92
N ALA A 300 8.43 -16.89 4.76
CA ALA A 300 9.06 -18.18 4.55
C ALA A 300 9.79 -18.20 3.19
N ALA A 301 10.86 -18.97 3.09
CA ALA A 301 11.64 -19.14 1.85
C ALA A 301 10.79 -19.64 0.66
N PHE A 302 9.70 -20.34 0.95
CA PHE A 302 8.79 -20.92 -0.03
C PHE A 302 7.55 -20.06 -0.32
N GLY A 303 7.54 -18.79 0.07
CA GLY A 303 6.53 -17.83 -0.32
C GLY A 303 6.50 -17.72 -1.86
N GLY A 304 5.37 -18.00 -2.50
CA GLY A 304 5.28 -18.16 -3.96
C GLY A 304 5.59 -16.89 -4.74
N ARG A 305 5.53 -15.72 -4.11
CA ARG A 305 5.75 -14.39 -4.71
C ARG A 305 6.91 -13.61 -4.08
N ASN A 306 7.80 -14.26 -3.32
CA ASN A 306 8.96 -13.59 -2.72
C ASN A 306 9.86 -12.89 -3.75
N PHE A 307 9.84 -13.30 -5.02
CA PHE A 307 10.63 -12.66 -6.07
C PHE A 307 10.24 -11.20 -6.30
N GLU A 308 8.96 -10.86 -6.15
CA GLU A 308 8.43 -9.49 -6.34
C GLU A 308 8.26 -8.72 -5.01
N TYR A 309 8.65 -9.30 -3.88
CA TYR A 309 8.67 -8.65 -2.57
C TYR A 309 10.10 -8.29 -2.18
N TYR A 310 10.28 -7.20 -1.42
CA TYR A 310 11.60 -6.65 -1.18
C TYR A 310 12.44 -7.46 -0.18
N SER A 311 11.90 -7.84 0.99
CA SER A 311 12.70 -8.36 2.09
C SER A 311 11.89 -9.12 3.12
N GLU A 312 12.58 -9.82 4.03
CA GLU A 312 12.07 -10.30 5.31
C GLU A 312 12.15 -9.21 6.40
N ASP A 313 12.95 -8.16 6.19
CA ASP A 313 13.04 -7.02 7.08
C ASP A 313 12.03 -5.94 6.65
N PRO A 314 11.07 -5.56 7.52
CA PRO A 314 10.02 -4.60 7.18
C PRO A 314 10.54 -3.19 6.94
N PHE A 315 11.64 -2.80 7.58
CA PHE A 315 12.23 -1.48 7.39
C PHE A 315 12.89 -1.35 6.02
N ILE A 316 13.71 -2.34 5.61
CA ILE A 316 14.30 -2.36 4.26
C ILE A 316 13.20 -2.38 3.20
N ALA A 317 12.20 -3.25 3.37
CA ALA A 317 11.07 -3.33 2.45
C ALA A 317 10.37 -1.98 2.30
N GLY A 318 10.06 -1.32 3.41
CA GLY A 318 9.40 -0.02 3.41
C GLY A 318 10.23 1.11 2.79
N VAL A 319 11.53 1.18 3.10
CA VAL A 319 12.43 2.22 2.54
C VAL A 319 12.58 2.04 1.03
N MET A 320 12.90 0.82 0.57
CA MET A 320 13.13 0.55 -0.84
C MET A 320 11.86 0.71 -1.68
N ALA A 321 10.72 0.25 -1.16
CA ALA A 321 9.43 0.44 -1.80
C ALA A 321 9.04 1.93 -1.86
N SER A 322 9.24 2.69 -0.78
CA SER A 322 8.95 4.14 -0.76
C SER A 322 9.77 4.91 -1.80
N ASP A 323 11.06 4.59 -1.93
CA ASP A 323 11.91 5.22 -2.94
C ASP A 323 11.44 4.84 -4.37
N THR A 324 11.04 3.59 -4.60
CA THR A 324 10.46 3.15 -5.88
C THR A 324 9.14 3.89 -6.20
N VAL A 325 8.24 3.99 -5.23
CA VAL A 325 6.98 4.72 -5.36
C VAL A 325 7.21 6.17 -5.75
N ASN A 326 8.12 6.86 -5.03
CA ASN A 326 8.43 8.27 -5.29
C ASN A 326 9.04 8.47 -6.69
N GLY A 327 9.85 7.52 -7.17
CA GLY A 327 10.39 7.58 -8.52
C GLY A 327 9.32 7.48 -9.61
N ALA A 328 8.33 6.61 -9.44
CA ALA A 328 7.22 6.45 -10.40
C ALA A 328 6.29 7.69 -10.42
N LEU A 329 6.04 8.26 -9.25
CA LEU A 329 5.20 9.46 -9.10
C LEU A 329 5.76 10.70 -9.82
N GLU A 330 7.09 10.78 -10.08
CA GLU A 330 7.67 11.88 -10.86
C GLU A 330 7.14 11.97 -12.29
N TYR A 331 6.66 10.84 -12.84
CA TYR A 331 6.03 10.80 -14.14
C TYR A 331 4.50 10.89 -14.07
N GLY A 332 3.96 11.25 -12.90
CA GLY A 332 2.52 11.33 -12.67
C GLY A 332 1.79 9.98 -12.78
N VAL A 333 2.52 8.88 -12.77
CA VAL A 333 1.97 7.53 -12.75
C VAL A 333 1.71 7.13 -11.30
N TYR A 334 0.46 6.82 -10.95
CA TYR A 334 0.14 6.36 -9.59
C TYR A 334 0.49 4.89 -9.39
N PRO A 335 1.42 4.56 -8.46
CA PRO A 335 1.65 3.19 -8.06
C PRO A 335 0.47 2.66 -7.25
N MET A 336 0.13 1.38 -7.43
CA MET A 336 -0.83 0.64 -6.61
C MET A 336 -0.08 -0.34 -5.73
N LEU A 337 0.12 0.06 -4.47
CA LEU A 337 0.86 -0.71 -3.47
C LEU A 337 0.16 -2.04 -3.21
N LYS A 338 0.84 -3.17 -3.38
CA LYS A 338 0.20 -4.49 -3.30
C LYS A 338 1.01 -5.49 -2.48
N HIS A 339 0.37 -6.50 -1.90
CA HIS A 339 -1.07 -6.71 -1.75
C HIS A 339 -1.45 -6.42 -0.31
N PHE A 340 -2.30 -5.46 -0.09
CA PHE A 340 -2.65 -4.94 1.23
C PHE A 340 -3.79 -5.74 1.86
N ALA A 341 -3.54 -6.57 2.86
CA ALA A 341 -2.28 -6.92 3.47
C ALA A 341 -2.23 -8.43 3.77
N PHE A 342 -1.10 -8.92 4.28
CA PHE A 342 -0.90 -10.30 4.73
C PHE A 342 -0.93 -11.36 3.63
N ASN A 343 -0.53 -11.02 2.40
CA ASN A 343 -0.38 -11.97 1.30
C ASN A 343 1.03 -12.59 1.28
N ASP A 344 1.38 -13.29 2.36
CA ASP A 344 2.73 -13.87 2.57
C ASP A 344 2.78 -15.36 2.22
N GLN A 345 1.68 -15.91 1.71
CA GLN A 345 1.53 -17.29 1.28
C GLN A 345 0.60 -17.36 0.06
N GLU A 346 1.09 -17.94 -1.04
CA GLU A 346 0.29 -18.16 -2.25
C GLU A 346 -0.52 -19.47 -2.22
N ALA A 347 0.01 -20.50 -1.56
CA ALA A 347 -0.71 -21.77 -1.46
C ALA A 347 -2.06 -21.57 -0.76
N ASN A 348 -3.14 -21.86 -1.49
CA ASN A 348 -4.54 -21.68 -1.08
C ASN A 348 -5.01 -20.24 -0.88
N SER A 349 -4.25 -19.21 -1.25
CA SER A 349 -4.67 -17.81 -1.12
C SER A 349 -6.01 -17.59 -1.83
N GLY A 350 -6.12 -17.99 -3.08
CA GLY A 350 -7.35 -17.95 -3.87
C GLY A 350 -8.50 -18.85 -3.37
N TRP A 351 -8.33 -19.60 -2.29
CA TRP A 351 -9.35 -20.44 -1.66
C TRP A 351 -9.74 -19.96 -0.26
N GLN A 352 -9.64 -18.64 -0.02
CA GLN A 352 -9.98 -18.01 1.25
C GLN A 352 -9.07 -18.46 2.40
N LEU A 353 -7.76 -18.47 2.17
CA LEU A 353 -6.78 -18.70 3.22
C LEU A 353 -7.00 -17.69 4.36
N CYS A 354 -7.24 -18.20 5.57
CA CYS A 354 -7.36 -17.37 6.76
C CYS A 354 -5.97 -17.14 7.37
N THR A 355 -5.54 -15.89 7.44
CA THR A 355 -4.29 -15.47 8.07
C THR A 355 -4.57 -14.95 9.47
N TRP A 356 -3.85 -15.47 10.46
CA TRP A 356 -3.97 -15.08 11.85
C TRP A 356 -2.71 -14.37 12.32
N VAL A 357 -2.87 -13.26 13.00
CA VAL A 357 -1.77 -12.41 13.44
C VAL A 357 -2.17 -11.61 14.68
N ASP A 358 -1.27 -11.44 15.63
CA ASP A 358 -1.48 -10.49 16.74
C ASP A 358 -1.23 -9.05 16.29
N GLU A 359 -1.81 -8.09 17.01
CA GLU A 359 -1.76 -6.66 16.67
C GLU A 359 -0.33 -6.13 16.57
N GLN A 360 0.56 -6.50 17.50
CA GLN A 360 1.95 -6.04 17.49
C GLN A 360 2.69 -6.52 16.25
N THR A 361 2.62 -7.83 15.97
CA THR A 361 3.24 -8.42 14.78
C THR A 361 2.69 -7.82 13.49
N ALA A 362 1.36 -7.61 13.43
CA ALA A 362 0.72 -6.97 12.29
C ALA A 362 1.33 -5.58 12.02
N ARG A 363 1.41 -4.73 13.04
CA ARG A 363 1.86 -3.33 12.93
C ARG A 363 3.36 -3.18 12.69
N GLU A 364 4.17 -3.95 13.42
CA GLU A 364 5.62 -3.80 13.38
C GLU A 364 6.28 -4.52 12.19
N ILE A 365 5.60 -5.52 11.61
CA ILE A 365 6.16 -6.34 10.53
C ILE A 365 5.33 -6.23 9.25
N TYR A 366 4.11 -6.77 9.22
CA TYR A 366 3.38 -6.97 7.97
C TYR A 366 2.77 -5.70 7.38
N LEU A 367 2.36 -4.76 8.22
CA LEU A 367 1.80 -3.48 7.79
C LEU A 367 2.88 -2.40 7.62
N LYS A 368 4.04 -2.56 8.25
CA LYS A 368 5.10 -1.54 8.28
C LYS A 368 5.55 -1.04 6.91
N PRO A 369 5.81 -1.89 5.88
CA PRO A 369 6.20 -1.39 4.56
C PRO A 369 5.13 -0.51 3.92
N PHE A 370 3.87 -0.90 4.05
CA PHE A 370 2.73 -0.13 3.54
C PHE A 370 2.56 1.20 4.28
N GLU A 371 2.64 1.19 5.62
CA GLU A 371 2.61 2.40 6.45
C GLU A 371 3.66 3.41 5.97
N MET A 372 4.89 2.97 5.76
CA MET A 372 5.99 3.83 5.32
C MET A 372 5.72 4.42 3.93
N CYS A 373 5.23 3.62 2.99
CA CYS A 373 4.90 4.10 1.65
C CYS A 373 3.73 5.09 1.65
N VAL A 374 2.66 4.79 2.38
CA VAL A 374 1.48 5.66 2.48
C VAL A 374 1.81 7.01 3.08
N LYS A 375 2.62 7.02 4.15
CA LYS A 375 3.01 8.25 4.86
C LYS A 375 4.07 9.09 4.12
N ASN A 376 4.82 8.47 3.20
CA ASN A 376 5.88 9.15 2.44
C ASN A 376 5.47 9.50 0.99
N GLY A 377 4.44 8.86 0.43
CA GLY A 377 3.98 9.06 -0.94
C GLY A 377 2.62 9.77 -1.00
N LYS A 378 2.48 10.76 -1.87
CA LYS A 378 1.19 11.35 -2.21
C LYS A 378 0.64 10.72 -3.49
N TYR A 379 -0.70 10.65 -3.60
CA TYR A 379 -1.40 10.22 -4.81
C TYR A 379 -1.10 8.79 -5.27
N CYS A 380 -0.72 7.90 -4.36
CA CYS A 380 -0.68 6.48 -4.64
C CYS A 380 -2.06 5.83 -4.48
N ALA A 381 -2.19 4.61 -4.98
CA ALA A 381 -3.33 3.75 -4.78
C ALA A 381 -2.89 2.46 -4.06
N LEU A 382 -3.82 1.62 -3.68
CA LEU A 382 -3.53 0.31 -3.10
C LEU A 382 -4.33 -0.79 -3.81
N MET A 383 -3.76 -1.98 -3.86
CA MET A 383 -4.48 -3.20 -4.20
C MET A 383 -4.64 -4.05 -2.94
N ALA A 384 -5.88 -4.27 -2.53
CA ALA A 384 -6.19 -5.08 -1.37
C ALA A 384 -5.92 -6.57 -1.64
N ALA A 385 -5.40 -7.29 -0.65
CA ALA A 385 -4.98 -8.68 -0.81
C ALA A 385 -6.16 -9.67 -0.96
N ASN A 386 -5.92 -10.72 -1.70
CA ASN A 386 -6.93 -11.76 -1.99
C ASN A 386 -6.91 -12.89 -0.93
N CYS A 387 -6.85 -12.53 0.35
CA CYS A 387 -6.85 -13.45 1.49
C CYS A 387 -7.86 -13.02 2.55
N GLN A 388 -8.06 -13.85 3.56
CA GLN A 388 -8.82 -13.50 4.76
C GLN A 388 -7.85 -13.07 5.85
N LEU A 389 -8.14 -11.96 6.52
CA LEU A 389 -7.51 -11.58 7.79
C LEU A 389 -8.42 -12.07 8.92
N GLY A 390 -7.93 -13.05 9.69
CA GLY A 390 -8.82 -13.80 10.58
C GLY A 390 -9.97 -14.43 9.79
N TYR A 391 -11.19 -14.01 10.09
CA TYR A 391 -12.41 -14.47 9.41
C TYR A 391 -13.02 -13.45 8.44
N MET A 392 -12.33 -12.31 8.21
CA MET A 392 -12.79 -11.25 7.30
C MET A 392 -11.97 -11.20 6.01
N PRO A 393 -12.58 -11.03 4.85
CA PRO A 393 -11.83 -10.75 3.62
C PRO A 393 -11.00 -9.48 3.79
N ALA A 394 -9.70 -9.52 3.49
CA ALA A 394 -8.83 -8.34 3.58
C ALA A 394 -9.38 -7.17 2.75
N GLN A 395 -9.99 -7.47 1.59
CA GLN A 395 -10.63 -6.51 0.69
C GLN A 395 -11.92 -5.88 1.23
N ALA A 396 -12.48 -6.42 2.33
CA ALA A 396 -13.70 -5.92 2.97
C ALA A 396 -13.54 -5.82 4.49
N CYS A 397 -12.33 -5.63 4.95
CA CYS A 397 -11.99 -5.51 6.37
C CYS A 397 -11.98 -4.03 6.77
N ALA A 398 -13.09 -3.52 7.30
CA ALA A 398 -13.19 -2.13 7.73
C ALA A 398 -12.11 -1.73 8.76
N PRO A 399 -11.77 -2.54 9.78
CA PRO A 399 -10.66 -2.23 10.69
C PRO A 399 -9.32 -2.01 9.96
N LEU A 400 -9.05 -2.77 8.89
CA LEU A 400 -7.83 -2.63 8.10
C LEU A 400 -7.90 -1.42 7.15
N LEU A 401 -9.00 -1.31 6.36
CA LEU A 401 -9.10 -0.35 5.27
C LEU A 401 -9.57 1.04 5.72
N LYS A 402 -10.46 1.12 6.69
CA LYS A 402 -10.96 2.40 7.22
C LYS A 402 -10.16 2.85 8.42
N ASP A 403 -10.10 2.03 9.48
CA ASP A 403 -9.56 2.50 10.75
C ASP A 403 -8.03 2.67 10.66
N ILE A 404 -7.29 1.66 10.18
CA ILE A 404 -5.83 1.74 10.08
C ILE A 404 -5.40 2.57 8.87
N LEU A 405 -5.82 2.17 7.66
CA LEU A 405 -5.31 2.78 6.43
C LEU A 405 -5.75 4.25 6.28
N ARG A 406 -7.07 4.51 6.37
CA ARG A 406 -7.62 5.84 6.06
C ARG A 406 -7.59 6.77 7.26
N ASN A 407 -7.98 6.30 8.45
CA ASN A 407 -8.07 7.17 9.63
C ASN A 407 -6.71 7.34 10.31
N GLU A 408 -6.06 6.24 10.69
CA GLU A 408 -4.79 6.31 11.42
C GLU A 408 -3.65 6.83 10.54
N TRP A 409 -3.49 6.31 9.32
CA TRP A 409 -2.40 6.71 8.42
C TRP A 409 -2.74 7.89 7.51
N GLY A 410 -4.01 8.30 7.45
CA GLY A 410 -4.45 9.42 6.62
C GLY A 410 -4.48 9.14 5.12
N PHE A 411 -4.54 7.89 4.69
CA PHE A 411 -4.57 7.55 3.27
C PHE A 411 -5.80 8.15 2.58
N ARG A 412 -5.56 8.87 1.49
CA ARG A 412 -6.58 9.41 0.59
C ARG A 412 -6.27 8.96 -0.82
N GLY A 413 -7.09 8.08 -1.34
CA GLY A 413 -6.88 7.52 -2.68
C GLY A 413 -7.60 6.20 -2.89
N TRP A 414 -7.41 5.65 -4.07
CA TRP A 414 -8.09 4.47 -4.57
C TRP A 414 -7.56 3.18 -3.93
N VAL A 415 -8.48 2.35 -3.40
CA VAL A 415 -8.22 0.96 -3.02
C VAL A 415 -8.96 0.05 -4.00
N ILE A 416 -8.23 -0.60 -4.90
CA ILE A 416 -8.77 -1.60 -5.81
C ILE A 416 -8.75 -2.99 -5.15
N THR A 417 -9.66 -3.90 -5.52
CA THR A 417 -9.53 -5.31 -5.15
C THR A 417 -8.34 -5.95 -5.90
N ASP A 418 -7.88 -7.10 -5.46
CA ASP A 418 -7.12 -8.00 -6.31
C ASP A 418 -8.04 -8.60 -7.38
N TRP A 419 -7.52 -9.44 -8.29
CA TRP A 419 -8.27 -9.96 -9.43
C TRP A 419 -9.65 -10.49 -9.03
N TYR A 420 -10.68 -9.92 -9.65
CA TYR A 420 -12.05 -10.35 -9.42
C TYR A 420 -12.33 -11.65 -10.17
N SER A 421 -12.42 -12.74 -9.43
CA SER A 421 -12.61 -14.08 -10.01
C SER A 421 -14.01 -14.65 -9.75
N SER A 422 -14.61 -14.32 -8.63
CA SER A 422 -15.94 -14.82 -8.25
C SER A 422 -16.50 -14.07 -7.04
N LYS A 423 -17.83 -14.16 -6.83
CA LYS A 423 -18.50 -13.62 -5.63
C LYS A 423 -18.01 -14.24 -4.30
N TRP A 424 -17.29 -15.34 -4.34
CA TRP A 424 -16.69 -15.94 -3.15
C TRP A 424 -15.67 -15.03 -2.47
N TYR A 425 -14.86 -14.32 -3.28
CA TYR A 425 -13.83 -13.43 -2.80
C TYR A 425 -14.33 -12.02 -2.62
N GLN A 426 -15.15 -11.58 -3.56
CA GLN A 426 -15.49 -10.19 -3.73
C GLN A 426 -16.99 -10.05 -3.91
N ASP A 427 -17.54 -9.05 -3.26
CA ASP A 427 -18.89 -8.57 -3.44
C ASP A 427 -18.82 -7.04 -3.42
N ALA A 428 -19.25 -6.39 -4.48
CA ALA A 428 -19.08 -4.95 -4.66
C ALA A 428 -19.71 -4.13 -3.54
N ASP A 429 -20.92 -4.50 -3.10
CA ASP A 429 -21.61 -3.80 -1.99
C ASP A 429 -20.81 -3.91 -0.70
N ARG A 430 -20.29 -5.10 -0.39
CA ARG A 430 -19.50 -5.31 0.81
C ARG A 430 -18.18 -4.58 0.76
N MET A 431 -17.48 -4.59 -0.40
CA MET A 431 -16.18 -3.96 -0.58
C MET A 431 -16.25 -2.46 -0.36
N ILE A 432 -17.17 -1.76 -1.07
CA ILE A 432 -17.25 -0.30 -0.98
C ILE A 432 -17.74 0.18 0.39
N ARG A 433 -18.58 -0.60 1.07
CA ARG A 433 -19.03 -0.30 2.43
C ARG A 433 -17.95 -0.45 3.48
N ASN A 434 -16.87 -1.20 3.18
CA ASN A 434 -15.78 -1.48 4.09
C ASN A 434 -14.45 -0.84 3.70
N GLY A 435 -14.43 0.08 2.70
CA GLY A 435 -13.29 0.95 2.41
C GLY A 435 -12.45 0.59 1.20
N ALA A 436 -12.81 -0.45 0.43
CA ALA A 436 -12.33 -0.62 -0.94
C ALA A 436 -13.22 0.17 -1.90
N ASP A 437 -12.75 0.46 -3.12
CA ASP A 437 -13.39 1.42 -4.01
C ASP A 437 -13.70 0.86 -5.39
N GLY A 438 -12.88 -0.01 -5.94
CA GLY A 438 -13.05 -0.52 -7.29
C GLY A 438 -12.81 -2.01 -7.42
N MET A 439 -13.55 -2.64 -8.32
CA MET A 439 -13.43 -4.05 -8.64
C MET A 439 -12.44 -4.26 -9.78
N LEU A 440 -11.36 -5.03 -9.56
CA LEU A 440 -10.42 -5.39 -10.62
C LEU A 440 -11.08 -6.40 -11.58
N ALA A 441 -12.01 -5.89 -12.36
CA ALA A 441 -12.75 -6.65 -13.37
C ALA A 441 -12.83 -5.84 -14.66
N SER A 442 -12.60 -6.50 -15.79
CA SER A 442 -12.67 -5.89 -17.11
C SER A 442 -14.01 -6.16 -17.84
N TYR A 443 -14.94 -6.83 -17.19
CA TYR A 443 -16.24 -7.22 -17.76
C TYR A 443 -17.39 -6.83 -16.83
N ASP A 444 -18.60 -6.71 -17.40
CA ASP A 444 -19.81 -6.55 -16.62
C ASP A 444 -20.34 -7.88 -16.14
N SER A 445 -20.66 -7.96 -14.86
CA SER A 445 -21.40 -9.06 -14.28
C SER A 445 -22.28 -8.55 -13.14
N ASP A 446 -23.30 -9.31 -12.79
CA ASP A 446 -24.15 -9.00 -11.64
C ASP A 446 -23.38 -9.05 -10.30
N THR A 447 -22.16 -9.60 -10.32
CA THR A 447 -21.37 -9.81 -9.10
C THR A 447 -20.35 -8.71 -8.84
N ASN A 448 -19.87 -8.00 -9.85
CA ASN A 448 -18.97 -6.86 -9.70
C ASN A 448 -19.67 -5.50 -9.78
N ASN A 449 -20.94 -5.47 -10.15
CA ASN A 449 -21.79 -4.30 -10.01
C ASN A 449 -22.33 -4.18 -8.58
N VAL A 450 -22.45 -2.95 -8.10
CA VAL A 450 -23.14 -2.66 -6.84
C VAL A 450 -24.61 -2.99 -7.01
N SER A 451 -25.18 -3.83 -6.16
CA SER A 451 -26.57 -4.26 -6.25
C SER A 451 -27.52 -3.29 -5.52
N ASP A 452 -27.10 -2.73 -4.38
CA ASP A 452 -27.86 -1.73 -3.65
C ASP A 452 -27.57 -0.31 -4.17
N THR A 453 -28.31 0.06 -5.21
CA THR A 453 -28.24 1.36 -5.87
C THR A 453 -29.34 2.32 -5.44
N THR A 454 -30.13 1.95 -4.44
CA THR A 454 -31.36 2.68 -4.07
C THR A 454 -31.42 3.09 -2.60
N SER A 455 -30.72 2.44 -1.69
CA SER A 455 -30.64 2.88 -0.30
C SER A 455 -29.68 4.08 -0.15
N ALA A 456 -29.90 4.92 0.86
CA ALA A 456 -29.00 6.01 1.18
C ALA A 456 -27.60 5.50 1.53
N THR A 457 -27.50 4.44 2.33
CA THR A 457 -26.23 3.81 2.71
C THR A 457 -25.45 3.32 1.47
N GLY A 458 -26.12 2.61 0.53
CA GLY A 458 -25.49 2.15 -0.69
C GLY A 458 -24.98 3.27 -1.56
N VAL A 459 -25.79 4.32 -1.78
CA VAL A 459 -25.41 5.46 -2.62
C VAL A 459 -24.30 6.29 -1.97
N LEU A 460 -24.29 6.46 -0.64
CA LEU A 460 -23.20 7.10 0.09
C LEU A 460 -21.89 6.34 -0.05
N ALA A 461 -21.94 5.00 0.05
CA ALA A 461 -20.76 4.16 -0.16
C ALA A 461 -20.24 4.26 -1.60
N MET A 462 -21.14 4.27 -2.61
CA MET A 462 -20.76 4.48 -4.01
C MET A 462 -20.12 5.85 -4.23
N ARG A 463 -20.67 6.90 -3.61
CA ARG A 463 -20.13 8.27 -3.67
C ARG A 463 -18.72 8.33 -3.09
N GLN A 464 -18.51 7.72 -1.93
CA GLN A 464 -17.19 7.67 -1.28
C GLN A 464 -16.17 6.93 -2.16
N ALA A 465 -16.49 5.72 -2.61
CA ALA A 465 -15.61 4.93 -3.48
C ALA A 465 -15.27 5.68 -4.78
N SER A 466 -16.26 6.35 -5.38
CA SER A 466 -16.04 7.16 -6.59
C SER A 466 -15.12 8.34 -6.32
N LYS A 467 -15.25 9.03 -5.18
CA LYS A 467 -14.36 10.14 -4.79
C LYS A 467 -12.92 9.67 -4.66
N ASP A 468 -12.69 8.53 -4.01
CA ASP A 468 -11.35 7.97 -3.79
C ASP A 468 -10.67 7.60 -5.12
N ILE A 469 -11.40 7.00 -6.06
CA ILE A 469 -10.90 6.73 -7.41
C ILE A 469 -10.59 8.04 -8.15
N LEU A 470 -11.52 8.99 -8.16
CA LEU A 470 -11.38 10.26 -8.89
C LEU A 470 -10.24 11.10 -8.32
N TYR A 471 -10.05 11.11 -7.00
CA TYR A 471 -8.94 11.83 -6.36
C TYR A 471 -7.57 11.31 -6.82
N THR A 472 -7.40 10.00 -6.91
CA THR A 472 -6.18 9.40 -7.45
C THR A 472 -6.00 9.74 -8.94
N VAL A 473 -7.04 9.57 -9.73
CA VAL A 473 -6.99 9.74 -11.20
C VAL A 473 -6.71 11.18 -11.61
N VAL A 474 -7.35 12.17 -10.98
CA VAL A 474 -7.18 13.57 -11.37
C VAL A 474 -5.78 14.10 -11.08
N ASN A 475 -5.14 13.56 -10.04
CA ASN A 475 -3.78 13.95 -9.65
C ASN A 475 -2.69 13.17 -10.41
N SER A 476 -3.09 12.40 -11.44
CA SER A 476 -2.18 11.63 -12.28
C SER A 476 -1.79 12.35 -13.56
N ARG A 477 -0.88 11.72 -14.33
CA ARG A 477 -0.47 12.15 -15.66
C ARG A 477 -1.63 12.33 -16.64
N ALA A 478 -2.74 11.60 -16.43
CA ALA A 478 -3.91 11.68 -17.32
C ALA A 478 -4.50 13.10 -17.38
N TYR A 479 -4.28 13.90 -16.34
CA TYR A 479 -4.76 15.27 -16.22
C TYR A 479 -3.65 16.32 -16.36
N GLU A 480 -2.45 15.94 -16.80
CA GLU A 480 -1.47 16.93 -17.28
C GLU A 480 -2.01 17.65 -18.51
N PRO A 481 -1.80 18.96 -18.65
CA PRO A 481 -2.37 19.75 -19.76
C PRO A 481 -2.05 19.18 -21.14
N GLU A 482 -0.85 18.63 -21.35
CA GLU A 482 -0.43 18.02 -22.58
C GLU A 482 -1.14 16.70 -22.90
N ASN A 483 -1.62 15.97 -21.89
CA ASN A 483 -2.34 14.71 -22.06
C ASN A 483 -3.84 14.94 -22.25
N LEU A 484 -4.44 15.95 -21.59
CA LEU A 484 -5.83 16.34 -21.80
C LEU A 484 -6.05 16.97 -23.19
N ASN A 485 -5.09 17.78 -23.64
CA ASN A 485 -5.14 18.48 -24.92
C ASN A 485 -3.87 18.18 -25.72
N PRO A 486 -3.65 16.93 -26.19
CA PRO A 486 -2.43 16.58 -26.86
C PRO A 486 -2.26 17.43 -28.13
N SER A 487 -1.15 18.14 -28.21
CA SER A 487 -0.82 18.87 -29.42
C SER A 487 -0.69 17.88 -30.58
N MET A 488 -1.34 18.19 -31.71
CA MET A 488 -1.26 17.35 -32.91
C MET A 488 0.22 17.10 -33.24
N GLN A 489 0.60 15.84 -33.36
CA GLN A 489 1.97 15.45 -33.69
C GLN A 489 2.42 16.04 -35.03
N ASN A 490 3.69 16.41 -35.16
CA ASN A 490 4.19 17.11 -36.35
C ASN A 490 4.02 16.28 -37.63
N TRP A 491 4.12 14.97 -37.58
CA TRP A 491 3.87 14.12 -38.75
C TRP A 491 2.40 14.14 -39.16
N VAL A 492 1.45 14.19 -38.23
CA VAL A 492 0.00 14.31 -38.53
C VAL A 492 -0.28 15.67 -39.16
N LYS A 493 0.33 16.75 -38.65
CA LYS A 493 0.24 18.09 -39.26
C LYS A 493 0.80 18.05 -40.73
N GLY A 494 1.88 17.30 -40.92
CA GLY A 494 2.48 17.08 -42.25
C GLY A 494 1.52 16.36 -43.18
N VAL A 495 0.87 15.27 -42.73
CA VAL A 495 -0.13 14.53 -43.54
C VAL A 495 -1.30 15.44 -43.86
N ILE A 496 -1.90 16.14 -42.91
CA ILE A 496 -3.02 17.07 -43.17
C ILE A 496 -2.61 18.15 -44.18
N ALA A 497 -1.43 18.74 -44.00
CA ALA A 497 -0.96 19.77 -44.94
C ALA A 497 -0.79 19.20 -46.37
N THR A 498 -0.31 17.95 -46.48
CA THR A 498 -0.18 17.25 -47.78
C THR A 498 -1.56 16.97 -48.39
N ASP A 499 -2.51 16.49 -47.59
CA ASP A 499 -3.88 16.22 -48.04
C ASP A 499 -4.58 17.49 -48.52
N ILE A 500 -4.42 18.61 -47.78
CA ILE A 500 -4.94 19.92 -48.18
C ILE A 500 -4.30 20.36 -49.51
N LEU A 501 -2.99 20.15 -49.68
CA LEU A 501 -2.31 20.51 -50.91
C LEU A 501 -2.82 19.68 -52.12
N ILE A 502 -3.06 18.39 -51.90
CA ILE A 502 -3.63 17.49 -52.94
C ILE A 502 -5.05 17.89 -53.30
N LEU A 503 -5.85 18.35 -52.35
CA LEU A 503 -7.21 18.81 -52.61
C LEU A 503 -7.29 20.16 -53.31
N LEU A 504 -6.22 20.95 -53.28
CA LEU A 504 -6.11 22.25 -53.95
C LEU A 504 -5.51 22.18 -55.35
N LEU A 505 -4.91 21.06 -55.70
CA LEU A 505 -4.39 20.75 -57.07
C LEU A 505 -5.43 20.00 -57.88
#